data_3cd03e19ac37d8f7a0a53aed2b6c0e78
#
_entry.id   3cd03e19ac37d8f7a0a53aed2b6c0e78
#
_cell.length_a   1.000
_cell.length_b   1.000
_cell.length_c   1.000
_cell.angle_alpha   90.00
_cell.angle_beta   90.00
_cell.angle_gamma   90.00
#
_symmetry.space_group_name_H-M   'P 1'
#
loop_
_entity.id
_entity.type
_entity.pdbx_description
1 polymer ?
#
loop_
_entity_poly.entity_id
_entity_poly.type
_entity_poly.pdbx_seq_one_letter_code
_entity_poly.pdbx_strand_id
1 'polypeptide(L)'
;RSQGQSAVAGAAYQSGERLFSEYDQKTKFYNKKKELVHAEIMLPSHAPPRYADRATLWNAVEAVENQWNSQLARRIVLAFPVEVPQEQYLSMIKEFCQEQFVAKGMIADCAIHDKGDGNPHAHILLTLRAMDEHGKWLPKARKVYDLDENGERIRLPSGNWKCHKENTVDWNDQKYAEIWRHSWETTTNRYLEAAGRPERVDLRSFERQGIQQIPTVHLGPAAHQMEKRGVETFLGNLNRDIRAANSLMQSIRSAIRGLQRWIADLNEKKQLLLDALEKAKEPTLSDLLVDYFNLRNEQRSDWSGKAKL
;
A
#
# COMPACT_ATOMS: atom_id res chain seq x y z
N ARG A 1 -7.36 26.03 -4.45
CA ARG A 1 -7.95 27.21 -5.08
C ARG A 1 -7.26 27.59 -6.39
N SER A 2 -5.99 27.75 -6.43
CA SER A 2 -5.22 28.17 -7.63
C SER A 2 -5.52 27.34 -8.89
N GLN A 3 -5.98 26.08 -8.73
CA GLN A 3 -6.35 25.18 -9.84
C GLN A 3 -7.88 25.17 -10.11
N GLY A 4 -8.63 26.12 -9.62
CA GLY A 4 -10.10 26.21 -9.76
C GLY A 4 -10.87 25.12 -8.99
N GLN A 5 -10.23 24.41 -8.06
CA GLN A 5 -10.87 23.38 -7.25
C GLN A 5 -11.68 23.98 -6.10
N SER A 6 -12.82 23.36 -5.77
CA SER A 6 -13.73 23.72 -4.69
C SER A 6 -13.97 22.50 -3.80
N ALA A 7 -13.94 22.72 -2.47
CA ALA A 7 -14.27 21.69 -1.50
C ALA A 7 -15.76 21.35 -1.53
N VAL A 8 -16.62 22.39 -1.68
CA VAL A 8 -18.08 22.22 -1.87
C VAL A 8 -18.39 21.37 -3.10
N ALA A 9 -17.69 21.61 -4.22
CA ALA A 9 -17.85 20.78 -5.42
C ALA A 9 -17.38 19.33 -5.19
N GLY A 10 -16.29 19.16 -4.44
CA GLY A 10 -15.81 17.84 -4.04
C GLY A 10 -16.79 17.06 -3.20
N ALA A 11 -17.39 17.72 -2.21
CA ALA A 11 -18.42 17.16 -1.34
C ALA A 11 -19.71 16.82 -2.11
N ALA A 12 -20.17 17.72 -2.97
CA ALA A 12 -21.33 17.47 -3.83
C ALA A 12 -21.11 16.29 -4.79
N TYR A 13 -19.88 16.14 -5.31
CA TYR A 13 -19.52 15.01 -6.19
C TYR A 13 -19.61 13.67 -5.46
N GLN A 14 -19.06 13.57 -4.25
CA GLN A 14 -19.05 12.30 -3.52
C GLN A 14 -20.39 11.94 -2.89
N SER A 15 -21.16 12.92 -2.40
CA SER A 15 -22.45 12.67 -1.73
C SER A 15 -23.65 12.63 -2.70
N GLY A 16 -23.49 13.15 -3.92
CA GLY A 16 -24.61 13.33 -4.85
C GLY A 16 -25.63 14.38 -4.43
N GLU A 17 -25.33 15.17 -3.41
CA GLU A 17 -26.19 16.27 -2.92
C GLU A 17 -26.04 17.53 -3.75
N ARG A 18 -27.08 18.37 -3.71
CA ARG A 18 -27.05 19.71 -4.29
C ARG A 18 -26.55 20.69 -3.24
N LEU A 19 -25.32 21.16 -3.38
CA LEU A 19 -24.68 22.06 -2.43
C LEU A 19 -24.47 23.43 -3.07
N PHE A 20 -24.92 24.48 -2.40
CA PHE A 20 -24.64 25.85 -2.81
C PHE A 20 -23.27 26.27 -2.32
N SER A 21 -22.43 26.78 -3.22
CA SER A 21 -21.11 27.32 -2.88
C SER A 21 -21.22 28.83 -2.71
N GLU A 22 -20.96 29.30 -1.49
CA GLU A 22 -20.98 30.73 -1.16
C GLU A 22 -19.81 31.49 -1.82
N TYR A 23 -18.71 30.81 -2.12
CA TYR A 23 -17.53 31.42 -2.72
C TYR A 23 -17.76 31.83 -4.17
N ASP A 24 -18.34 30.99 -4.99
CA ASP A 24 -18.57 31.28 -6.42
C ASP A 24 -20.07 31.48 -6.77
N GLN A 25 -20.93 31.55 -5.75
CA GLN A 25 -22.35 31.79 -5.86
C GLN A 25 -23.06 30.82 -6.83
N LYS A 26 -22.65 29.54 -6.82
CA LYS A 26 -23.17 28.51 -7.72
C LYS A 26 -23.52 27.24 -6.98
N THR A 27 -24.64 26.64 -7.42
CA THR A 27 -25.03 25.32 -6.94
C THR A 27 -24.18 24.26 -7.63
N LYS A 28 -23.50 23.40 -6.82
CA LYS A 28 -22.79 22.22 -7.27
C LYS A 28 -23.69 21.01 -7.17
N PHE A 29 -23.78 20.24 -8.25
CA PHE A 29 -24.58 19.04 -8.28
C PHE A 29 -24.00 18.02 -9.27
N TYR A 30 -23.85 16.79 -8.81
CA TYR A 30 -23.39 15.66 -9.60
C TYR A 30 -24.32 14.48 -9.33
N ASN A 31 -25.02 13.99 -10.37
CA ASN A 31 -25.97 12.89 -10.19
C ASN A 31 -25.24 11.57 -9.93
N LYS A 32 -25.15 11.16 -8.66
CA LYS A 32 -24.51 9.93 -8.20
C LYS A 32 -25.48 8.93 -7.56
N LYS A 33 -26.78 9.17 -7.63
CA LYS A 33 -27.81 8.38 -6.92
C LYS A 33 -27.75 6.87 -7.20
N LYS A 34 -27.30 6.45 -8.37
CA LYS A 34 -27.18 5.03 -8.74
C LYS A 34 -25.93 4.34 -8.20
N GLU A 35 -24.93 5.11 -7.80
CA GLU A 35 -23.63 4.62 -7.35
C GLU A 35 -23.46 4.76 -5.83
N LEU A 36 -24.21 5.68 -5.22
CA LEU A 36 -24.10 6.01 -3.81
C LEU A 36 -24.80 4.97 -2.94
N VAL A 37 -24.03 4.30 -2.10
CA VAL A 37 -24.51 3.34 -1.09
C VAL A 37 -24.78 4.07 0.23
N HIS A 38 -23.87 4.95 0.66
CA HIS A 38 -23.95 5.68 1.91
C HIS A 38 -23.11 6.96 1.86
N ALA A 39 -23.54 7.99 2.60
CA ALA A 39 -22.73 9.20 2.81
C ALA A 39 -23.01 9.78 4.19
N GLU A 40 -21.95 10.10 4.94
CA GLU A 40 -22.05 10.69 6.28
C GLU A 40 -20.84 11.57 6.59
N ILE A 41 -21.01 12.48 7.56
CA ILE A 41 -19.94 13.28 8.13
C ILE A 41 -19.67 12.80 9.55
N MET A 42 -18.43 12.47 9.82
CA MET A 42 -17.96 12.07 11.15
C MET A 42 -17.25 13.26 11.80
N LEU A 43 -17.73 13.66 12.98
CA LEU A 43 -17.24 14.82 13.71
C LEU A 43 -16.42 14.40 14.94
N PRO A 44 -15.27 15.04 15.19
CA PRO A 44 -14.65 14.96 16.50
C PRO A 44 -15.52 15.62 17.57
N SER A 45 -15.39 15.20 18.83
CA SER A 45 -16.28 15.60 19.92
C SER A 45 -16.35 17.11 20.18
N HIS A 46 -15.29 17.85 19.85
CA HIS A 46 -15.20 19.31 19.99
C HIS A 46 -15.72 20.08 18.79
N ALA A 47 -16.06 19.38 17.69
CA ALA A 47 -16.59 20.06 16.50
C ALA A 47 -18.05 20.49 16.70
N PRO A 48 -18.42 21.68 16.24
CA PRO A 48 -19.82 22.14 16.32
C PRO A 48 -20.76 21.21 15.58
N PRO A 49 -21.90 20.80 16.18
CA PRO A 49 -22.88 19.89 15.56
C PRO A 49 -23.41 20.37 14.19
N ARG A 50 -23.42 21.68 13.94
CA ARG A 50 -23.82 22.25 12.64
C ARG A 50 -22.96 21.77 11.46
N TYR A 51 -21.74 21.30 11.72
CA TYR A 51 -20.87 20.73 10.68
C TYR A 51 -21.23 19.31 10.27
N ALA A 52 -22.27 18.72 10.86
CA ALA A 52 -22.94 17.55 10.30
C ALA A 52 -23.69 17.86 8.99
N ASP A 53 -24.05 19.15 8.76
CA ASP A 53 -24.56 19.62 7.48
C ASP A 53 -23.39 19.90 6.51
N ARG A 54 -23.43 19.23 5.37
CA ARG A 54 -22.34 19.23 4.38
C ARG A 54 -22.11 20.58 3.75
N ALA A 55 -23.18 21.32 3.44
CA ALA A 55 -23.09 22.66 2.89
C ALA A 55 -22.45 23.62 3.89
N THR A 56 -22.92 23.60 5.14
CA THR A 56 -22.38 24.43 6.24
C THR A 56 -20.90 24.14 6.47
N LEU A 57 -20.51 22.86 6.54
CA LEU A 57 -19.11 22.47 6.75
C LEU A 57 -18.19 23.01 5.66
N TRP A 58 -18.49 22.66 4.40
CA TRP A 58 -17.55 22.94 3.31
C TRP A 58 -17.52 24.40 2.88
N ASN A 59 -18.60 25.15 3.07
CA ASN A 59 -18.58 26.61 2.94
C ASN A 59 -17.74 27.26 4.05
N ALA A 60 -17.86 26.79 5.31
CA ALA A 60 -17.02 27.28 6.40
C ALA A 60 -15.53 26.99 6.16
N VAL A 61 -15.18 25.81 5.63
CA VAL A 61 -13.81 25.48 5.25
C VAL A 61 -13.31 26.41 4.14
N GLU A 62 -14.11 26.64 3.08
CA GLU A 62 -13.72 27.56 2.01
C GLU A 62 -13.60 29.01 2.48
N ALA A 63 -14.40 29.46 3.43
CA ALA A 63 -14.34 30.78 4.00
C ALA A 63 -13.03 31.00 4.80
N VAL A 64 -12.62 30.03 5.61
CA VAL A 64 -11.39 30.14 6.40
C VAL A 64 -10.11 29.94 5.57
N GLU A 65 -10.17 29.20 4.46
CA GLU A 65 -9.07 28.96 3.53
C GLU A 65 -9.06 30.04 2.42
N ASN A 66 -8.92 31.29 2.81
CA ASN A 66 -9.10 32.46 1.93
C ASN A 66 -7.92 32.76 1.00
N GLN A 67 -6.74 32.16 1.20
CA GLN A 67 -5.57 32.38 0.35
C GLN A 67 -5.77 31.74 -1.03
N TRP A 68 -5.32 32.40 -2.10
CA TRP A 68 -5.49 31.96 -3.48
C TRP A 68 -4.88 30.56 -3.76
N ASN A 69 -3.82 30.20 -3.06
CA ASN A 69 -3.11 28.92 -3.17
C ASN A 69 -3.45 27.93 -2.03
N SER A 70 -4.46 28.22 -1.21
CA SER A 70 -4.84 27.34 -0.10
C SER A 70 -5.25 25.95 -0.61
N GLN A 71 -4.75 24.94 0.08
CA GLN A 71 -5.28 23.60 0.02
C GLN A 71 -6.56 23.54 0.87
N LEU A 72 -7.71 23.29 0.22
CA LEU A 72 -9.03 23.35 0.86
C LEU A 72 -9.34 22.11 1.67
N ALA A 73 -9.06 20.94 1.11
CA ALA A 73 -9.37 19.66 1.71
C ALA A 73 -8.35 18.60 1.22
N ARG A 74 -8.30 17.46 1.90
CA ARG A 74 -7.60 16.27 1.41
C ARG A 74 -8.62 15.22 1.00
N ARG A 75 -8.46 14.70 -0.20
CA ARG A 75 -9.27 13.57 -0.68
C ARG A 75 -8.45 12.29 -0.59
N ILE A 76 -9.06 11.26 -0.03
CA ILE A 76 -8.57 9.90 -0.02
C ILE A 76 -9.61 9.04 -0.72
N VAL A 77 -9.19 8.08 -1.52
CA VAL A 77 -10.06 7.06 -2.12
C VAL A 77 -9.53 5.71 -1.70
N LEU A 78 -10.40 4.89 -1.13
CA LEU A 78 -10.09 3.56 -0.63
C LEU A 78 -10.95 2.54 -1.37
N ALA A 79 -10.33 1.52 -1.97
CA ALA A 79 -11.05 0.39 -2.54
C ALA A 79 -11.46 -0.59 -1.43
N PHE A 80 -12.67 -1.14 -1.54
CA PHE A 80 -13.10 -2.28 -0.72
C PHE A 80 -12.81 -3.59 -1.46
N PRO A 81 -12.41 -4.64 -0.74
CA PRO A 81 -12.33 -5.97 -1.34
C PRO A 81 -13.75 -6.49 -1.64
N VAL A 82 -13.95 -7.00 -2.85
CA VAL A 82 -15.25 -7.55 -3.27
C VAL A 82 -15.60 -8.85 -2.53
N GLU A 83 -14.61 -9.45 -1.87
CA GLU A 83 -14.73 -10.66 -1.07
C GLU A 83 -15.38 -10.39 0.30
N VAL A 84 -15.44 -9.13 0.74
CA VAL A 84 -16.14 -8.72 1.97
C VAL A 84 -17.57 -8.33 1.61
N PRO A 85 -18.58 -8.78 2.37
CA PRO A 85 -19.98 -8.41 2.14
C PRO A 85 -20.19 -6.89 2.19
N GLN A 86 -21.00 -6.35 1.28
CA GLN A 86 -21.27 -4.90 1.14
C GLN A 86 -21.78 -4.27 2.44
N GLU A 87 -22.53 -5.03 3.23
CA GLU A 87 -23.08 -4.59 4.53
C GLU A 87 -21.98 -4.22 5.53
N GLN A 88 -20.78 -4.73 5.35
CA GLN A 88 -19.63 -4.46 6.22
C GLN A 88 -18.83 -3.22 5.80
N TYR A 89 -19.00 -2.71 4.58
CA TYR A 89 -18.24 -1.56 4.09
C TYR A 89 -18.41 -0.32 4.97
N LEU A 90 -19.63 -0.09 5.47
CA LEU A 90 -19.89 1.03 6.37
C LEU A 90 -19.12 0.89 7.68
N SER A 91 -19.08 -0.29 8.26
CA SER A 91 -18.33 -0.55 9.50
C SER A 91 -16.83 -0.38 9.29
N MET A 92 -16.29 -0.91 8.17
CA MET A 92 -14.88 -0.76 7.82
C MET A 92 -14.45 0.70 7.71
N ILE A 93 -15.22 1.51 6.97
CA ILE A 93 -14.85 2.91 6.75
C ILE A 93 -15.03 3.75 8.01
N LYS A 94 -16.07 3.50 8.81
CA LYS A 94 -16.29 4.19 10.09
C LYS A 94 -15.15 3.95 11.06
N GLU A 95 -14.77 2.71 11.24
CA GLU A 95 -13.67 2.33 12.11
C GLU A 95 -12.37 3.00 11.69
N PHE A 96 -12.01 2.87 10.41
CA PHE A 96 -10.81 3.48 9.86
C PHE A 96 -10.81 5.01 10.02
N CYS A 97 -11.92 5.68 9.66
CA CYS A 97 -12.02 7.13 9.78
C CYS A 97 -12.03 7.61 11.22
N GLN A 98 -12.68 6.88 12.13
CA GLN A 98 -12.69 7.22 13.55
C GLN A 98 -11.29 7.16 14.14
N GLU A 99 -10.53 6.11 13.85
CA GLU A 99 -9.20 5.89 14.39
C GLU A 99 -8.15 6.82 13.78
N GLN A 100 -8.17 6.97 12.44
CA GLN A 100 -7.10 7.66 11.74
C GLN A 100 -7.31 9.16 11.60
N PHE A 101 -8.55 9.64 11.62
CA PHE A 101 -8.88 11.04 11.35
C PHE A 101 -9.64 11.71 12.48
N VAL A 102 -10.79 11.18 12.86
CA VAL A 102 -11.71 11.83 13.82
C VAL A 102 -11.11 11.92 15.20
N ALA A 103 -10.49 10.84 15.69
CA ALA A 103 -9.81 10.83 16.98
C ALA A 103 -8.60 11.79 17.02
N LYS A 104 -8.07 12.19 15.87
CA LYS A 104 -6.99 13.18 15.75
C LYS A 104 -7.50 14.61 15.52
N GLY A 105 -8.81 14.81 15.53
CA GLY A 105 -9.45 16.13 15.42
C GLY A 105 -9.81 16.57 14.01
N MET A 106 -9.67 15.69 12.98
CA MET A 106 -10.15 15.99 11.63
C MET A 106 -11.66 15.71 11.52
N ILE A 107 -12.35 16.49 10.72
CA ILE A 107 -13.69 16.11 10.25
C ILE A 107 -13.52 15.27 8.98
N ALA A 108 -14.19 14.12 8.94
CA ALA A 108 -14.17 13.19 7.83
C ALA A 108 -15.56 13.11 7.18
N ASP A 109 -15.68 13.59 5.95
CA ASP A 109 -16.87 13.44 5.12
C ASP A 109 -16.67 12.24 4.19
N CYS A 110 -17.40 11.16 4.44
CA CYS A 110 -17.25 9.86 3.79
C CYS A 110 -18.44 9.57 2.88
N ALA A 111 -18.17 8.97 1.72
CA ALA A 111 -19.20 8.45 0.83
C ALA A 111 -18.74 7.11 0.24
N ILE A 112 -19.61 6.10 0.28
CA ILE A 112 -19.39 4.77 -0.29
C ILE A 112 -20.07 4.71 -1.63
N HIS A 113 -19.33 4.35 -2.66
CA HIS A 113 -19.81 4.16 -4.02
C HIS A 113 -19.63 2.70 -4.45
N ASP A 114 -20.68 2.15 -5.02
CA ASP A 114 -20.66 0.85 -5.68
C ASP A 114 -21.57 0.87 -6.90
N LYS A 115 -20.99 0.60 -8.06
CA LYS A 115 -21.72 0.52 -9.35
C LYS A 115 -22.10 -0.91 -9.70
N GLY A 116 -21.68 -1.89 -8.91
CA GLY A 116 -21.79 -3.29 -9.27
C GLY A 116 -20.82 -3.71 -10.39
N ASP A 117 -19.80 -2.90 -10.66
CA ASP A 117 -18.78 -3.16 -11.70
C ASP A 117 -17.50 -3.82 -11.14
N GLY A 118 -17.56 -4.28 -9.89
CA GLY A 118 -16.44 -4.94 -9.19
C GLY A 118 -15.41 -3.97 -8.62
N ASN A 119 -15.74 -2.68 -8.50
CA ASN A 119 -14.85 -1.67 -7.92
C ASN A 119 -15.57 -0.84 -6.83
N PRO A 120 -16.08 -1.47 -5.75
CA PRO A 120 -16.64 -0.73 -4.62
C PRO A 120 -15.53 0.10 -3.95
N HIS A 121 -15.83 1.37 -3.64
CA HIS A 121 -14.82 2.27 -3.07
C HIS A 121 -15.45 3.37 -2.22
N ALA A 122 -14.66 3.88 -1.27
CA ALA A 122 -15.02 5.03 -0.46
C ALA A 122 -14.25 6.28 -0.90
N HIS A 123 -14.95 7.39 -0.97
CA HIS A 123 -14.36 8.73 -1.00
C HIS A 123 -14.38 9.31 0.40
N ILE A 124 -13.26 9.83 0.86
CA ILE A 124 -13.12 10.52 2.14
C ILE A 124 -12.59 11.92 1.85
N LEU A 125 -13.31 12.94 2.29
CA LEU A 125 -12.87 14.31 2.22
C LEU A 125 -12.60 14.81 3.64
N LEU A 126 -11.36 15.24 3.89
CA LEU A 126 -10.85 15.60 5.22
C LEU A 126 -10.59 17.09 5.32
N THR A 127 -10.91 17.67 6.47
CA THR A 127 -10.46 19.01 6.83
C THR A 127 -8.97 19.04 7.12
N LEU A 128 -8.32 20.17 6.84
CA LEU A 128 -6.87 20.35 6.97
C LEU A 128 -6.49 21.35 8.07
N ARG A 129 -7.48 21.82 8.81
CA ARG A 129 -7.32 22.81 9.86
C ARG A 129 -7.94 22.26 11.12
N ALA A 130 -7.20 22.29 12.22
CA ALA A 130 -7.71 21.93 13.52
C ALA A 130 -8.72 22.97 14.03
N MET A 131 -9.52 22.55 14.98
CA MET A 131 -10.38 23.40 15.80
C MET A 131 -9.92 23.39 17.24
N ASP A 132 -10.20 24.48 17.95
CA ASP A 132 -10.05 24.49 19.40
C ASP A 132 -11.23 23.78 20.12
N GLU A 133 -11.20 23.71 21.43
CA GLU A 133 -12.25 23.09 22.26
C GLU A 133 -13.64 23.77 22.14
N HIS A 134 -13.68 24.98 21.61
CA HIS A 134 -14.89 25.74 21.34
C HIS A 134 -15.39 25.62 19.90
N GLY A 135 -14.71 24.79 19.08
CA GLY A 135 -15.06 24.57 17.67
C GLY A 135 -14.67 25.71 16.73
N LYS A 136 -13.73 26.56 17.12
CA LYS A 136 -13.19 27.62 16.28
C LYS A 136 -11.98 27.10 15.48
N TRP A 137 -11.92 27.42 14.18
CA TRP A 137 -10.82 27.05 13.33
C TRP A 137 -9.50 27.71 13.77
N LEU A 138 -8.49 26.89 14.02
CA LEU A 138 -7.13 27.34 14.32
C LEU A 138 -6.35 27.66 13.04
N PRO A 139 -5.34 28.54 13.08
CA PRO A 139 -4.44 28.75 11.95
C PRO A 139 -3.67 27.47 11.64
N LYS A 140 -3.39 27.18 10.35
CA LYS A 140 -2.57 26.00 9.95
C LYS A 140 -1.15 26.07 10.50
N ALA A 141 -0.65 27.27 10.73
CA ALA A 141 0.67 27.48 11.29
C ALA A 141 0.72 28.80 12.04
N ARG A 142 1.62 28.86 12.99
CA ARG A 142 1.92 30.06 13.77
C ARG A 142 3.37 30.50 13.54
N LYS A 143 3.60 31.79 13.69
CA LYS A 143 4.93 32.37 13.70
C LYS A 143 5.51 32.22 15.11
N VAL A 144 6.63 31.53 15.24
CA VAL A 144 7.37 31.37 16.51
C VAL A 144 8.67 32.14 16.40
N TYR A 145 8.98 32.98 17.41
CA TYR A 145 10.21 33.70 17.47
C TYR A 145 11.31 32.84 18.06
N ASP A 146 12.47 32.85 17.42
CA ASP A 146 13.65 32.17 17.94
C ASP A 146 14.19 32.94 19.12
N LEU A 147 14.51 32.20 20.19
CA LEU A 147 15.06 32.75 21.42
C LEU A 147 16.56 32.45 21.52
N ASP A 148 17.31 33.30 22.16
CA ASP A 148 18.72 33.11 22.53
C ASP A 148 18.83 32.26 23.82
N GLU A 149 20.04 32.05 24.30
CA GLU A 149 20.35 31.33 25.53
C GLU A 149 19.73 31.93 26.80
N ASN A 150 19.41 33.24 26.77
CA ASN A 150 18.78 33.96 27.86
C ASN A 150 17.24 34.00 27.76
N GLY A 151 16.65 33.40 26.69
CA GLY A 151 15.22 33.42 26.44
C GLY A 151 14.74 34.73 25.77
N GLU A 152 15.65 35.58 25.26
CA GLU A 152 15.29 36.78 24.53
C GLU A 152 15.19 36.53 23.03
N ARG A 153 14.35 37.32 22.33
CA ARG A 153 14.18 37.18 20.87
C ARG A 153 15.44 37.59 20.13
N ILE A 154 15.90 36.74 19.24
CA ILE A 154 17.06 37.00 18.39
C ILE A 154 16.71 38.03 17.32
N ARG A 155 17.55 39.08 17.21
CA ARG A 155 17.41 40.14 16.20
C ARG A 155 18.31 39.84 15.01
N LEU A 156 17.75 39.93 13.80
CA LEU A 156 18.50 39.78 12.57
C LEU A 156 19.25 41.13 12.22
N PRO A 157 20.32 41.07 11.41
CA PRO A 157 20.99 42.26 10.94
C PRO A 157 20.08 43.26 10.21
N SER A 158 18.98 42.78 9.62
CA SER A 158 17.94 43.60 8.98
C SER A 158 17.06 44.36 9.97
N GLY A 159 17.27 44.21 11.29
CA GLY A 159 16.42 44.79 12.32
C GLY A 159 15.15 44.01 12.66
N ASN A 160 14.81 42.98 11.89
CA ASN A 160 13.68 42.12 12.14
C ASN A 160 14.01 41.06 13.19
N TRP A 161 12.94 40.51 13.85
CA TRP A 161 13.10 39.40 14.75
C TRP A 161 13.23 38.08 13.97
N LYS A 162 14.22 37.26 14.35
CA LYS A 162 14.35 35.89 13.81
C LYS A 162 13.15 35.07 14.22
N CYS A 163 12.58 34.37 13.27
CA CYS A 163 11.40 33.55 13.51
C CYS A 163 11.30 32.43 12.47
N HIS A 164 10.63 31.36 12.86
CA HIS A 164 10.26 30.27 11.98
C HIS A 164 8.76 30.06 12.00
N LYS A 165 8.28 29.29 11.02
CA LYS A 165 6.89 28.88 10.91
C LYS A 165 6.76 27.49 11.55
N GLU A 166 5.89 27.36 12.54
CA GLU A 166 5.54 26.11 13.16
C GLU A 166 4.11 25.71 12.75
N ASN A 167 3.94 24.48 12.28
CA ASN A 167 2.62 23.97 11.92
C ASN A 167 1.82 23.67 13.20
N THR A 168 0.54 24.04 13.22
CA THR A 168 -0.36 23.78 14.35
C THR A 168 -0.63 22.29 14.53
N VAL A 169 -0.65 21.55 13.41
CA VAL A 169 -0.81 20.09 13.35
C VAL A 169 0.13 19.50 12.30
N ASP A 170 0.50 18.25 12.49
CA ASP A 170 1.40 17.51 11.60
C ASP A 170 0.69 16.75 10.47
N TRP A 171 -0.62 16.93 10.28
CA TRP A 171 -1.45 16.14 9.36
C TRP A 171 -0.98 16.13 7.89
N ASN A 172 -0.08 17.06 7.53
CA ASN A 172 0.50 17.14 6.18
C ASN A 172 1.84 16.40 6.04
N ASP A 173 2.35 15.80 7.10
CA ASP A 173 3.61 15.06 7.05
C ASP A 173 3.48 13.84 6.14
N GLN A 174 4.53 13.58 5.36
CA GLN A 174 4.58 12.44 4.43
C GLN A 174 4.42 11.08 5.14
N LYS A 175 4.81 11.00 6.42
CA LYS A 175 4.65 9.78 7.23
C LYS A 175 3.22 9.24 7.23
N TYR A 176 2.21 10.14 7.15
CA TYR A 176 0.81 9.74 7.16
C TYR A 176 0.38 8.95 5.92
N ALA A 177 1.05 9.12 4.79
CA ALA A 177 0.77 8.30 3.61
C ALA A 177 1.02 6.81 3.88
N GLU A 178 2.11 6.48 4.57
CA GLU A 178 2.42 5.10 4.97
C GLU A 178 1.55 4.62 6.15
N ILE A 179 1.33 5.47 7.16
CA ILE A 179 0.49 5.15 8.33
C ILE A 179 -0.93 4.79 7.89
N TRP A 180 -1.57 5.63 7.07
CA TRP A 180 -2.93 5.39 6.60
C TRP A 180 -3.03 4.19 5.66
N ARG A 181 -2.03 3.98 4.81
CA ARG A 181 -1.95 2.81 3.94
C ARG A 181 -1.86 1.52 4.74
N HIS A 182 -0.96 1.47 5.73
CA HIS A 182 -0.81 0.31 6.60
C HIS A 182 -2.04 0.05 7.48
N SER A 183 -2.64 1.12 8.04
CA SER A 183 -3.87 0.98 8.81
C SER A 183 -5.04 0.45 7.96
N TRP A 184 -5.19 0.93 6.71
CA TRP A 184 -6.21 0.42 5.80
C TRP A 184 -5.96 -1.05 5.41
N GLU A 185 -4.72 -1.41 5.15
CA GLU A 185 -4.30 -2.81 4.93
C GLU A 185 -4.70 -3.70 6.12
N THR A 186 -4.36 -3.30 7.34
CA THR A 186 -4.67 -4.04 8.56
C THR A 186 -6.18 -4.18 8.75
N THR A 187 -6.94 -3.10 8.60
CA THR A 187 -8.39 -3.11 8.67
C THR A 187 -8.98 -4.06 7.63
N THR A 188 -8.56 -3.94 6.37
CA THR A 188 -9.03 -4.78 5.28
C THR A 188 -8.76 -6.27 5.54
N ASN A 189 -7.55 -6.62 5.95
CA ASN A 189 -7.16 -8.00 6.21
C ASN A 189 -7.94 -8.64 7.37
N ARG A 190 -8.26 -7.85 8.40
CA ARG A 190 -9.08 -8.31 9.52
C ARG A 190 -10.52 -8.60 9.09
N TYR A 191 -11.11 -7.77 8.23
CA TYR A 191 -12.46 -8.02 7.71
C TYR A 191 -12.49 -9.20 6.73
N LEU A 192 -11.45 -9.40 5.91
CA LEU A 192 -11.30 -10.59 5.07
C LEU A 192 -11.21 -11.86 5.93
N GLU A 193 -10.45 -11.83 7.00
CA GLU A 193 -10.33 -12.95 7.94
C GLU A 193 -11.66 -13.24 8.64
N ALA A 194 -12.35 -12.23 9.15
CA ALA A 194 -13.67 -12.37 9.75
C ALA A 194 -14.72 -12.94 8.77
N ALA A 195 -14.58 -12.63 7.48
CA ALA A 195 -15.41 -13.20 6.41
C ALA A 195 -14.98 -14.63 5.98
N GLY A 196 -13.96 -15.20 6.62
CA GLY A 196 -13.46 -16.55 6.29
C GLY A 196 -12.73 -16.61 4.94
N ARG A 197 -12.19 -15.48 4.47
CA ARG A 197 -11.53 -15.38 3.17
C ARG A 197 -10.02 -15.59 3.30
N PRO A 198 -9.39 -16.37 2.41
CA PRO A 198 -7.94 -16.57 2.40
C PRO A 198 -7.16 -15.41 1.79
N GLU A 199 -7.82 -14.55 1.00
CA GLU A 199 -7.21 -13.41 0.33
C GLU A 199 -6.65 -12.42 1.35
N ARG A 200 -5.50 -11.81 1.02
CA ARG A 200 -4.88 -10.76 1.85
C ARG A 200 -4.39 -9.62 0.95
N VAL A 201 -4.51 -8.42 1.47
CA VAL A 201 -4.02 -7.19 0.84
C VAL A 201 -2.67 -6.81 1.45
N ASP A 202 -1.72 -6.45 0.60
CA ASP A 202 -0.44 -5.84 0.98
C ASP A 202 -0.28 -4.55 0.16
N LEU A 203 -0.34 -3.41 0.83
CA LEU A 203 -0.30 -2.07 0.20
C LEU A 203 1.12 -1.49 0.12
N ARG A 204 2.15 -2.27 0.44
CA ARG A 204 3.55 -1.87 0.24
C ARG A 204 3.87 -1.84 -1.26
N SER A 205 4.95 -1.15 -1.63
CA SER A 205 5.45 -1.22 -3.01
C SER A 205 5.90 -2.64 -3.36
N PHE A 206 5.86 -3.02 -4.63
CA PHE A 206 6.33 -4.33 -5.09
C PHE A 206 7.76 -4.65 -4.64
N GLU A 207 8.64 -3.64 -4.64
CA GLU A 207 10.00 -3.77 -4.13
C GLU A 207 10.03 -4.19 -2.65
N ARG A 208 9.24 -3.52 -1.80
CA ARG A 208 9.13 -3.85 -0.36
C ARG A 208 8.45 -5.18 -0.10
N GLN A 209 7.60 -5.65 -1.02
CA GLN A 209 7.00 -6.99 -0.99
C GLN A 209 7.96 -8.07 -1.51
N GLY A 210 9.11 -7.72 -2.07
CA GLY A 210 10.01 -8.64 -2.75
C GLY A 210 9.49 -9.12 -4.11
N ILE A 211 8.44 -8.49 -4.63
CA ILE A 211 7.86 -8.81 -5.93
C ILE A 211 8.69 -8.14 -7.02
N GLN A 212 9.36 -8.95 -7.81
CA GLN A 212 10.18 -8.47 -8.92
C GLN A 212 9.34 -8.21 -10.18
N GLN A 213 8.43 -7.26 -10.10
CA GLN A 213 7.62 -6.81 -11.22
C GLN A 213 7.68 -5.28 -11.32
N ILE A 214 7.57 -4.77 -12.53
CA ILE A 214 7.45 -3.33 -12.79
C ILE A 214 5.98 -2.95 -12.55
N PRO A 215 5.67 -1.97 -11.67
CA PRO A 215 4.30 -1.52 -11.48
C PRO A 215 3.79 -0.77 -12.72
N THR A 216 2.52 -0.94 -13.04
CA THR A 216 1.86 -0.15 -14.09
C THR A 216 1.64 1.29 -13.61
N VAL A 217 1.57 2.23 -14.57
CA VAL A 217 1.27 3.64 -14.29
C VAL A 217 -0.23 3.91 -14.32
N HIS A 218 -0.68 4.81 -13.47
CA HIS A 218 -2.08 5.23 -13.45
C HIS A 218 -2.42 6.03 -14.71
N LEU A 219 -3.45 5.58 -15.47
CA LEU A 219 -3.84 6.22 -16.71
C LEU A 219 -4.46 7.61 -16.54
N GLY A 220 -5.12 7.84 -15.41
CA GLY A 220 -5.97 9.00 -15.22
C GLY A 220 -7.30 8.91 -16.00
N PRO A 221 -8.30 9.76 -15.68
CA PRO A 221 -9.64 9.64 -16.25
C PRO A 221 -9.69 9.81 -17.78
N ALA A 222 -8.93 10.75 -18.32
CA ALA A 222 -8.94 11.05 -19.76
C ALA A 222 -8.38 9.88 -20.59
N ALA A 223 -7.15 9.41 -20.26
CA ALA A 223 -6.54 8.29 -20.96
C ALA A 223 -7.35 6.99 -20.77
N HIS A 224 -7.90 6.75 -19.58
CA HIS A 224 -8.76 5.59 -19.32
C HIS A 224 -10.02 5.61 -20.23
N GLN A 225 -10.69 6.75 -20.40
CA GLN A 225 -11.84 6.87 -21.27
C GLN A 225 -11.47 6.69 -22.77
N MET A 226 -10.32 7.19 -23.19
CA MET A 226 -9.82 6.99 -24.55
C MET A 226 -9.54 5.50 -24.82
N GLU A 227 -8.80 4.83 -23.95
CA GLU A 227 -8.50 3.40 -24.03
C GLU A 227 -9.78 2.54 -24.06
N LYS A 228 -10.78 2.89 -23.23
CA LYS A 228 -12.09 2.22 -23.22
C LYS A 228 -12.85 2.35 -24.55
N ARG A 229 -12.59 3.40 -25.31
CA ARG A 229 -13.16 3.64 -26.66
C ARG A 229 -12.30 3.03 -27.78
N GLY A 230 -11.22 2.31 -27.44
CA GLY A 230 -10.31 1.73 -28.42
C GLY A 230 -9.27 2.71 -28.96
N VAL A 231 -9.15 3.90 -28.38
CA VAL A 231 -8.12 4.88 -28.75
C VAL A 231 -6.87 4.65 -27.92
N GLU A 232 -5.78 4.28 -28.56
CA GLU A 232 -4.50 4.08 -27.90
C GLU A 232 -3.94 5.38 -27.35
N THR A 233 -3.39 5.31 -26.11
CA THR A 233 -2.74 6.44 -25.46
C THR A 233 -1.29 6.09 -25.12
N PHE A 234 -0.45 7.10 -24.94
CA PHE A 234 0.94 6.90 -24.52
C PHE A 234 1.04 6.09 -23.21
N LEU A 235 0.24 6.44 -22.18
CA LEU A 235 0.21 5.71 -20.90
C LEU A 235 -0.37 4.30 -21.05
N GLY A 236 -1.34 4.11 -21.96
CA GLY A 236 -1.89 2.80 -22.29
C GLY A 236 -0.85 1.90 -22.94
N ASN A 237 -0.11 2.42 -23.92
CA ASN A 237 0.99 1.71 -24.58
C ASN A 237 2.09 1.36 -23.58
N LEU A 238 2.53 2.32 -22.74
CA LEU A 238 3.49 2.07 -21.67
C LEU A 238 3.04 0.93 -20.75
N ASN A 239 1.77 0.90 -20.35
CA ASN A 239 1.24 -0.18 -19.53
C ASN A 239 1.18 -1.53 -20.27
N ARG A 240 0.95 -1.55 -21.57
CA ARG A 240 1.05 -2.76 -22.41
C ARG A 240 2.49 -3.30 -22.43
N ASP A 241 3.47 -2.41 -22.63
CA ASP A 241 4.89 -2.76 -22.63
C ASP A 241 5.34 -3.28 -21.26
N ILE A 242 4.92 -2.64 -20.16
CA ILE A 242 5.21 -3.10 -18.79
C ILE A 242 4.64 -4.51 -18.55
N ARG A 243 3.39 -4.77 -18.98
CA ARG A 243 2.78 -6.11 -18.83
C ARG A 243 3.54 -7.15 -19.66
N ALA A 244 3.91 -6.83 -20.89
CA ALA A 244 4.70 -7.71 -21.75
C ALA A 244 6.07 -8.03 -21.12
N ALA A 245 6.78 -7.02 -20.63
CA ALA A 245 8.05 -7.19 -19.92
C ALA A 245 7.90 -8.06 -18.65
N ASN A 246 6.88 -7.82 -17.83
CA ASN A 246 6.61 -8.63 -16.65
C ASN A 246 6.29 -10.09 -17.00
N SER A 247 5.50 -10.33 -18.06
CA SER A 247 5.20 -11.67 -18.55
C SER A 247 6.45 -12.40 -19.05
N LEU A 248 7.30 -11.72 -19.81
CA LEU A 248 8.58 -12.27 -20.26
C LEU A 248 9.49 -12.62 -19.07
N MET A 249 9.61 -11.72 -18.10
CA MET A 249 10.40 -11.98 -16.87
C MET A 249 9.86 -13.18 -16.08
N GLN A 250 8.55 -13.34 -15.99
CA GLN A 250 7.93 -14.49 -15.36
C GLN A 250 8.24 -15.80 -16.08
N SER A 251 8.19 -15.79 -17.42
CA SER A 251 8.54 -16.94 -18.25
C SER A 251 10.01 -17.34 -18.09
N ILE A 252 10.92 -16.37 -18.11
CA ILE A 252 12.36 -16.59 -17.89
C ILE A 252 12.60 -17.21 -16.50
N ARG A 253 12.00 -16.66 -15.44
CA ARG A 253 12.12 -17.20 -14.07
C ARG A 253 11.59 -18.63 -13.97
N SER A 254 10.48 -18.93 -14.65
CA SER A 254 9.93 -20.28 -14.70
C SER A 254 10.89 -21.25 -15.38
N ALA A 255 11.51 -20.84 -16.49
CA ALA A 255 12.54 -21.62 -17.17
C ALA A 255 13.76 -21.86 -16.29
N ILE A 256 14.25 -20.81 -15.59
CA ILE A 256 15.39 -20.93 -14.65
C ILE A 256 15.07 -21.95 -13.54
N ARG A 257 13.88 -21.86 -12.92
CA ARG A 257 13.45 -22.84 -11.89
C ARG A 257 13.35 -24.26 -12.46
N GLY A 258 12.93 -24.41 -13.71
CA GLY A 258 12.91 -25.69 -14.41
C GLY A 258 14.32 -26.26 -14.56
N LEU A 259 15.26 -25.45 -15.04
CA LEU A 259 16.67 -25.84 -15.21
C LEU A 259 17.32 -26.18 -13.86
N GLN A 260 17.05 -25.42 -12.80
CA GLN A 260 17.58 -25.71 -11.46
C GLN A 260 17.10 -27.07 -10.94
N ARG A 261 15.82 -27.41 -11.13
CA ARG A 261 15.29 -28.73 -10.75
C ARG A 261 15.95 -29.84 -11.56
N TRP A 262 16.12 -29.64 -12.87
CA TRP A 262 16.77 -30.62 -13.72
C TRP A 262 18.26 -30.83 -13.33
N ILE A 263 19.00 -29.75 -12.99
CA ILE A 263 20.36 -29.83 -12.48
C ILE A 263 20.41 -30.62 -11.16
N ALA A 264 19.46 -30.39 -10.26
CA ALA A 264 19.39 -31.13 -9.00
C ALA A 264 19.15 -32.63 -9.25
N ASP A 265 18.23 -33.00 -10.13
CA ASP A 265 17.98 -34.41 -10.53
C ASP A 265 19.21 -35.06 -11.17
N LEU A 266 19.93 -34.34 -12.05
CA LEU A 266 21.17 -34.83 -12.63
C LEU A 266 22.26 -35.04 -11.59
N ASN A 267 22.41 -34.15 -10.61
CA ASN A 267 23.37 -34.30 -9.52
C ASN A 267 23.07 -35.49 -8.63
N GLU A 268 21.77 -35.73 -8.33
CA GLU A 268 21.35 -36.92 -7.60
C GLU A 268 21.69 -38.22 -8.36
N LYS A 269 21.35 -38.27 -9.67
CA LYS A 269 21.73 -39.42 -10.52
C LYS A 269 23.22 -39.64 -10.61
N LYS A 270 24.00 -38.55 -10.73
CA LYS A 270 25.47 -38.62 -10.71
C LYS A 270 25.96 -39.23 -9.43
N GLN A 271 25.42 -38.82 -8.26
CA GLN A 271 25.84 -39.34 -6.97
C GLN A 271 25.51 -40.84 -6.85
N LEU A 272 24.29 -41.26 -7.26
CA LEU A 272 23.94 -42.68 -7.29
C LEU A 272 24.87 -43.53 -8.15
N LEU A 273 25.31 -43.00 -9.30
CA LEU A 273 26.26 -43.67 -10.17
C LEU A 273 27.68 -43.77 -9.52
N LEU A 274 28.12 -42.70 -8.85
CA LEU A 274 29.40 -42.72 -8.12
C LEU A 274 29.39 -43.72 -6.99
N ASP A 275 28.29 -43.75 -6.20
CA ASP A 275 28.13 -44.71 -5.08
C ASP A 275 28.09 -46.16 -5.60
N ALA A 276 27.42 -46.40 -6.73
CA ALA A 276 27.40 -47.69 -7.38
C ALA A 276 28.79 -48.11 -7.90
N LEU A 277 29.55 -47.16 -8.42
CA LEU A 277 30.93 -47.38 -8.89
C LEU A 277 31.87 -47.70 -7.72
N GLU A 278 31.74 -47.04 -6.59
CA GLU A 278 32.50 -47.33 -5.37
C GLU A 278 32.17 -48.72 -4.84
N LYS A 279 30.91 -49.09 -4.74
CA LYS A 279 30.48 -50.46 -4.36
C LYS A 279 31.00 -51.54 -5.30
N ALA A 280 31.08 -51.23 -6.61
CA ALA A 280 31.65 -52.16 -7.58
C ALA A 280 33.17 -52.34 -7.44
N LYS A 281 33.87 -51.41 -6.75
CA LYS A 281 35.30 -51.50 -6.43
C LYS A 281 35.57 -52.25 -5.12
N GLU A 282 34.57 -52.45 -4.26
CA GLU A 282 34.72 -53.26 -3.08
C GLU A 282 34.95 -54.69 -3.49
N PRO A 283 35.99 -55.38 -2.90
CA PRO A 283 36.27 -56.75 -3.26
C PRO A 283 35.05 -57.64 -2.93
N THR A 284 34.67 -58.43 -3.89
CA THR A 284 33.58 -59.42 -3.69
C THR A 284 33.99 -60.49 -2.72
N LEU A 285 33.03 -61.19 -2.13
CA LEU A 285 33.35 -62.35 -1.26
C LEU A 285 34.23 -63.36 -2.00
N SER A 286 34.08 -63.52 -3.32
CA SER A 286 34.92 -64.34 -4.17
C SER A 286 36.37 -63.86 -4.21
N ASP A 287 36.59 -62.53 -4.37
CA ASP A 287 37.89 -61.90 -4.38
C ASP A 287 38.63 -62.10 -3.02
N LEU A 288 37.88 -61.84 -1.93
CA LEU A 288 38.37 -62.05 -0.56
C LEU A 288 38.71 -63.51 -0.26
N LEU A 289 37.94 -64.46 -0.78
CA LEU A 289 38.25 -65.87 -0.66
C LEU A 289 39.50 -66.31 -1.46
N VAL A 290 39.67 -65.79 -2.65
CA VAL A 290 40.85 -66.00 -3.48
C VAL A 290 42.10 -65.45 -2.76
N ASP A 291 42.02 -64.23 -2.24
CA ASP A 291 43.13 -63.63 -1.47
C ASP A 291 43.43 -64.40 -0.20
N TYR A 292 42.38 -64.86 0.52
CA TYR A 292 42.59 -65.71 1.71
C TYR A 292 43.29 -67.04 1.36
N PHE A 293 42.89 -67.71 0.29
CA PHE A 293 43.54 -68.93 -0.14
C PHE A 293 44.97 -68.72 -0.62
N ASN A 294 45.26 -67.61 -1.28
CA ASN A 294 46.61 -67.26 -1.70
C ASN A 294 47.49 -66.99 -0.51
N LEU A 295 47.11 -66.22 0.48
CA LEU A 295 47.82 -65.96 1.74
C LEU A 295 48.06 -67.24 2.52
N ARG A 296 47.04 -68.12 2.58
CA ARG A 296 47.17 -69.42 3.25
C ARG A 296 48.19 -70.37 2.54
N ASN A 297 48.24 -70.35 1.23
CA ASN A 297 49.17 -71.11 0.45
C ASN A 297 50.60 -70.56 0.60
N GLU A 298 50.78 -69.25 0.64
CA GLU A 298 52.08 -68.60 0.92
C GLU A 298 52.61 -69.00 2.32
N GLN A 299 51.75 -68.92 3.36
CA GLN A 299 52.12 -69.38 4.72
C GLN A 299 52.48 -70.86 4.76
N ARG A 300 51.80 -71.71 4.01
CA ARG A 300 52.16 -73.13 3.93
C ARG A 300 53.48 -73.40 3.21
N SER A 301 53.79 -72.61 2.17
CA SER A 301 55.07 -72.70 1.46
C SER A 301 56.25 -72.30 2.38
N ASP A 302 56.07 -71.23 3.17
CA ASP A 302 57.00 -70.73 4.15
C ASP A 302 57.28 -71.77 5.26
N TRP A 303 56.23 -72.50 5.72
CA TRP A 303 56.37 -73.57 6.72
C TRP A 303 57.06 -74.80 6.14
N SER A 304 56.81 -75.15 4.88
CA SER A 304 57.51 -76.25 4.25
C SER A 304 59.00 -75.97 3.98
N GLY A 305 59.32 -74.68 3.76
CA GLY A 305 60.71 -74.22 3.65
C GLY A 305 61.51 -74.31 4.98
N LYS A 306 60.87 -74.04 6.13
CA LYS A 306 61.46 -74.08 7.48
C LYS A 306 61.56 -75.49 8.02
N ALA A 307 60.83 -76.46 7.50
CA ALA A 307 60.95 -77.89 7.90
C ALA A 307 62.01 -78.65 7.17
N LYS A 308 62.78 -78.03 6.27
CA LYS A 308 63.93 -78.62 5.55
C LYS A 308 65.27 -78.08 5.97
N LEU A 309 65.34 -77.34 7.08
CA LEU A 309 66.57 -76.95 7.81
C LEU A 309 66.58 -77.67 9.18
#